data_1f8061285df380c2b176d2746af75743
#
_entry.id   1f8061285df380c2b176d2746af75743
#
_cell.length_a   1.000
_cell.length_b   1.000
_cell.length_c   1.000
_cell.angle_alpha   90.00
_cell.angle_beta   90.00
_cell.angle_gamma   90.00
#
_symmetry.space_group_name_H-M   'P 1'
#
loop_
_entity.id
_entity.type
_entity.pdbx_description
1 polymer ?
#
loop_
_entity_poly.entity_id
_entity_poly.type
_entity_poly.pdbx_seq_one_letter_code
_entity_poly.pdbx_strand_id
1 'polypeptide(L)'
;MRGGLTAFLLVAALAPVPAAPAPEPVVASVEVATRAPNNPRAKFWYRLPRGHDPARRERWRVLVLFGGRNCDGRPEVSGKLGWAAWADLNGVVLVAPTFRDDAYWEPRAWSGRALLDALAVLAARFGTSPRGLLFYGYSAGSQAANLFPAWRPDLCRAWVSHACGVFHEPSAGMRGVAGLVTCGDADAARYVLSRRFVDLCRARGVPVAWRSFPNRPHDVPEASALGLARAFFGAVASGAPCACWGEDGTWRVLERERIDPEYRSPLYTPALAELWRRPR
;
A
#
# COMPACT_ATOMS: atom_id res chain seq x y z
N MET A 1 62.45 3.10 -51.98
CA MET A 1 60.97 2.97 -51.97
C MET A 1 60.60 1.89 -50.97
N ARG A 2 60.06 2.26 -49.80
CA ARG A 2 59.61 1.34 -48.77
C ARG A 2 58.07 1.54 -48.66
N GLY A 3 57.32 0.58 -49.17
CA GLY A 3 55.85 0.59 -49.07
C GLY A 3 55.41 0.05 -47.70
N GLY A 4 54.74 0.90 -46.92
CA GLY A 4 54.14 0.52 -45.68
C GLY A 4 52.73 -0.08 -45.94
N LEU A 5 52.50 -1.34 -45.53
CA LEU A 5 51.20 -1.99 -45.49
C LEU A 5 50.47 -1.49 -44.24
N THR A 6 49.39 -0.77 -44.44
CA THR A 6 48.48 -0.41 -43.36
C THR A 6 47.41 -1.50 -43.23
N ALA A 7 47.46 -2.26 -42.14
CA ALA A 7 46.44 -3.26 -41.83
C ALA A 7 45.21 -2.58 -41.21
N PHE A 8 44.05 -2.63 -41.85
CA PHE A 8 42.77 -2.22 -41.28
C PHE A 8 42.22 -3.37 -40.42
N LEU A 9 42.18 -3.14 -39.10
CA LEU A 9 41.46 -4.02 -38.16
C LEU A 9 39.94 -3.74 -38.28
N LEU A 10 39.20 -4.66 -38.84
CA LEU A 10 37.75 -4.64 -38.88
C LEU A 10 37.22 -5.09 -37.48
N VAL A 11 36.84 -4.15 -36.65
CA VAL A 11 36.13 -4.45 -35.38
C VAL A 11 34.67 -4.76 -35.72
N ALA A 12 34.33 -6.04 -35.76
CA ALA A 12 32.95 -6.46 -35.86
C ALA A 12 32.22 -6.08 -34.59
N ALA A 13 31.28 -5.11 -34.66
CA ALA A 13 30.38 -4.78 -33.57
C ALA A 13 29.42 -5.97 -33.34
N LEU A 14 29.58 -6.67 -32.21
CA LEU A 14 28.67 -7.67 -31.76
C LEU A 14 27.30 -7.00 -31.51
N ALA A 15 26.26 -7.42 -32.24
CA ALA A 15 24.89 -6.99 -31.97
C ALA A 15 24.50 -7.37 -30.53
N PRO A 16 23.82 -6.48 -29.80
CA PRO A 16 23.39 -6.79 -28.44
C PRO A 16 22.47 -8.01 -28.46
N VAL A 17 22.79 -9.01 -27.65
CA VAL A 17 21.92 -10.17 -27.44
C VAL A 17 20.62 -9.66 -26.82
N PRO A 18 19.45 -9.96 -27.39
CA PRO A 18 18.18 -9.54 -26.82
C PRO A 18 18.06 -10.08 -25.40
N ALA A 19 17.71 -9.19 -24.46
CA ALA A 19 17.50 -9.58 -23.07
C ALA A 19 16.40 -10.64 -23.00
N ALA A 20 16.60 -11.67 -22.19
CA ALA A 20 15.57 -12.67 -21.95
C ALA A 20 14.27 -12.00 -21.44
N PRO A 21 13.09 -12.45 -21.86
CA PRO A 21 11.83 -11.89 -21.40
C PRO A 21 11.73 -11.99 -19.87
N ALA A 22 11.21 -10.93 -19.24
CA ALA A 22 11.05 -10.92 -17.80
C ALA A 22 10.10 -12.05 -17.36
N PRO A 23 10.37 -12.74 -16.23
CA PRO A 23 9.50 -13.79 -15.72
C PRO A 23 8.05 -13.31 -15.55
N GLU A 24 7.11 -14.19 -15.91
CA GLU A 24 5.68 -13.90 -15.77
C GLU A 24 5.28 -13.83 -14.28
N PRO A 25 4.23 -13.04 -13.96
CA PRO A 25 3.75 -12.93 -12.58
C PRO A 25 3.23 -14.27 -12.04
N VAL A 26 3.59 -14.57 -10.80
CA VAL A 26 3.15 -15.79 -10.11
C VAL A 26 2.09 -15.45 -9.06
N VAL A 27 0.94 -16.10 -9.11
CA VAL A 27 -0.11 -16.03 -8.07
C VAL A 27 -0.21 -17.39 -7.38
N ALA A 28 0.02 -17.43 -6.07
CA ALA A 28 -0.06 -18.63 -5.26
C ALA A 28 -0.44 -18.30 -3.81
N SER A 29 -0.44 -19.29 -2.92
CA SER A 29 -0.74 -19.09 -1.51
C SER A 29 0.22 -19.81 -0.58
N VAL A 30 0.30 -19.31 0.65
CA VAL A 30 0.90 -19.99 1.80
C VAL A 30 -0.15 -20.10 2.91
N GLU A 31 -0.04 -21.14 3.71
CA GLU A 31 -0.87 -21.33 4.89
C GLU A 31 0.02 -21.35 6.12
N VAL A 32 -0.44 -20.69 7.17
CA VAL A 32 0.23 -20.68 8.48
C VAL A 32 -0.74 -21.12 9.56
N ALA A 33 -0.22 -21.79 10.58
CA ALA A 33 -1.01 -22.15 11.76
C ALA A 33 -1.38 -20.91 12.54
N THR A 34 -2.56 -20.91 13.15
CA THR A 34 -3.02 -19.81 14.00
C THR A 34 -3.46 -20.33 15.36
N ARG A 35 -3.69 -19.42 16.30
CA ARG A 35 -4.31 -19.72 17.60
C ARG A 35 -5.82 -19.46 17.62
N ALA A 36 -6.41 -19.07 16.47
CA ALA A 36 -7.84 -18.82 16.38
C ALA A 36 -8.60 -20.14 16.35
N PRO A 37 -9.56 -20.38 17.28
CA PRO A 37 -10.31 -21.64 17.33
C PRO A 37 -11.04 -21.97 16.02
N ASN A 38 -11.63 -20.96 15.39
CA ASN A 38 -12.41 -21.11 14.16
C ASN A 38 -11.57 -20.95 12.88
N ASN A 39 -10.27 -20.65 13.03
CA ASN A 39 -9.33 -20.40 11.92
C ASN A 39 -7.97 -21.03 12.25
N PRO A 40 -7.88 -22.34 12.49
CA PRO A 40 -6.62 -22.98 12.91
C PRO A 40 -5.51 -22.85 11.86
N ARG A 41 -5.87 -22.54 10.63
CA ARG A 41 -4.93 -22.24 9.54
C ARG A 41 -5.41 -21.02 8.78
N ALA A 42 -4.55 -20.00 8.64
CA ALA A 42 -4.83 -18.82 7.84
C ALA A 42 -4.13 -18.93 6.49
N LYS A 43 -4.89 -18.69 5.42
CA LYS A 43 -4.37 -18.67 4.05
C LYS A 43 -4.03 -17.25 3.63
N PHE A 44 -2.83 -17.09 3.08
CA PHE A 44 -2.36 -15.83 2.50
C PHE A 44 -2.06 -16.04 1.02
N TRP A 45 -2.83 -15.38 0.16
CA TRP A 45 -2.54 -15.30 -1.25
C TRP A 45 -1.44 -14.28 -1.49
N TYR A 46 -0.55 -14.55 -2.42
CA TYR A 46 0.47 -13.61 -2.84
C TYR A 46 0.60 -13.58 -4.36
N ARG A 47 1.10 -12.47 -4.86
CA ARG A 47 1.46 -12.26 -6.24
C ARG A 47 2.87 -11.69 -6.30
N LEU A 48 3.76 -12.39 -6.98
CA LEU A 48 5.07 -11.86 -7.35
C LEU A 48 4.90 -10.98 -8.60
N PRO A 49 5.47 -9.77 -8.63
CA PRO A 49 5.38 -8.90 -9.79
C PRO A 49 6.17 -9.45 -10.98
N ARG A 50 5.87 -8.96 -12.16
CA ARG A 50 6.65 -9.25 -13.36
C ARG A 50 8.13 -8.91 -13.13
N GLY A 51 9.02 -9.80 -13.55
CA GLY A 51 10.46 -9.61 -13.39
C GLY A 51 10.97 -9.79 -11.96
N HIS A 52 10.18 -10.44 -11.09
CA HIS A 52 10.63 -10.77 -9.75
C HIS A 52 11.88 -11.68 -9.81
N ASP A 53 12.90 -11.30 -9.02
CA ASP A 53 14.16 -12.03 -8.89
C ASP A 53 14.45 -12.26 -7.40
N PRO A 54 14.38 -13.50 -6.89
CA PRO A 54 14.59 -13.80 -5.48
C PRO A 54 16.05 -13.58 -5.02
N ALA A 55 17.00 -13.50 -5.94
CA ALA A 55 18.38 -13.18 -5.63
C ALA A 55 18.58 -11.73 -5.20
N ARG A 56 17.68 -10.85 -5.58
CA ARG A 56 17.69 -9.43 -5.18
C ARG A 56 16.97 -9.24 -3.85
N ARG A 57 17.52 -9.82 -2.79
CA ARG A 57 16.95 -9.77 -1.44
C ARG A 57 16.71 -8.35 -0.97
N GLU A 58 15.67 -8.17 -0.13
CA GLU A 58 15.25 -6.91 0.50
C GLU A 58 14.84 -5.77 -0.46
N ARG A 59 14.95 -5.96 -1.77
CA ARG A 59 14.49 -5.01 -2.77
C ARG A 59 12.96 -5.03 -2.93
N TRP A 60 12.34 -6.17 -2.68
CA TRP A 60 10.93 -6.39 -2.96
C TRP A 60 10.07 -5.94 -1.79
N ARG A 61 9.49 -4.76 -1.94
CA ARG A 61 8.51 -4.26 -0.98
C ARG A 61 7.25 -5.10 -1.01
N VAL A 62 6.51 -5.09 0.10
CA VAL A 62 5.25 -5.81 0.22
C VAL A 62 4.11 -4.83 0.44
N LEU A 63 3.04 -4.99 -0.33
CA LEU A 63 1.74 -4.37 -0.09
C LEU A 63 0.77 -5.45 0.39
N VAL A 64 0.27 -5.29 1.60
CA VAL A 64 -0.77 -6.14 2.18
C VAL A 64 -2.13 -5.55 1.85
N LEU A 65 -2.99 -6.35 1.20
CA LEU A 65 -4.33 -5.98 0.75
C LEU A 65 -5.38 -6.67 1.64
N PHE A 66 -6.14 -5.89 2.38
CA PHE A 66 -7.27 -6.39 3.15
C PHE A 66 -8.58 -6.05 2.43
N GLY A 67 -9.27 -7.06 1.94
CA GLY A 67 -10.58 -6.91 1.32
C GLY A 67 -11.68 -6.57 2.32
N GLY A 68 -12.92 -6.44 1.84
CA GLY A 68 -14.10 -6.27 2.69
C GLY A 68 -14.30 -7.45 3.65
N ARG A 69 -15.41 -7.42 4.40
CA ARG A 69 -15.70 -8.46 5.41
C ARG A 69 -15.72 -9.86 4.80
N ASN A 70 -15.02 -10.81 5.44
CA ASN A 70 -14.92 -12.21 5.05
C ASN A 70 -14.42 -12.43 3.60
N CYS A 71 -13.60 -11.51 3.10
CA CYS A 71 -13.10 -11.52 1.73
C CYS A 71 -12.09 -12.67 1.52
N ASP A 72 -12.18 -13.30 0.33
CA ASP A 72 -11.09 -14.14 -0.16
C ASP A 72 -9.95 -13.25 -0.67
N GLY A 73 -8.73 -13.53 -0.24
CA GLY A 73 -7.55 -12.77 -0.65
C GLY A 73 -7.14 -12.99 -2.12
N ARG A 74 -7.58 -14.08 -2.77
CA ARG A 74 -7.15 -14.38 -4.14
C ARG A 74 -7.57 -13.32 -5.16
N PRO A 75 -8.83 -12.85 -5.23
CA PRO A 75 -9.22 -11.78 -6.14
C PRO A 75 -8.43 -10.48 -5.91
N GLU A 76 -8.09 -10.16 -4.66
CA GLU A 76 -7.35 -8.94 -4.33
C GLU A 76 -5.95 -8.94 -4.97
N VAL A 77 -5.21 -10.04 -4.89
CA VAL A 77 -3.88 -10.16 -5.53
C VAL A 77 -3.95 -10.41 -7.03
N SER A 78 -5.08 -10.94 -7.54
CA SER A 78 -5.25 -11.26 -8.97
C SER A 78 -5.70 -10.06 -9.81
N GLY A 79 -6.05 -8.93 -9.20
CA GLY A 79 -6.32 -7.69 -9.92
C GLY A 79 -7.71 -7.10 -9.76
N LYS A 80 -8.57 -7.60 -8.88
CA LYS A 80 -9.94 -7.10 -8.63
C LYS A 80 -10.02 -5.57 -8.51
N LEU A 81 -9.06 -4.94 -7.84
CA LEU A 81 -9.00 -3.49 -7.63
C LEU A 81 -7.85 -2.83 -8.41
N GLY A 82 -7.31 -3.48 -9.43
CA GLY A 82 -6.23 -2.94 -10.26
C GLY A 82 -4.85 -2.88 -9.59
N TRP A 83 -4.67 -3.52 -8.44
CA TRP A 83 -3.39 -3.54 -7.73
C TRP A 83 -2.32 -4.35 -8.46
N ALA A 84 -2.70 -5.39 -9.22
CA ALA A 84 -1.76 -6.24 -9.95
C ALA A 84 -0.90 -5.46 -10.94
N ALA A 85 -1.54 -4.64 -11.80
CA ALA A 85 -0.83 -3.81 -12.77
C ALA A 85 0.08 -2.77 -12.09
N TRP A 86 -0.40 -2.15 -11.00
CA TRP A 86 0.40 -1.20 -10.23
C TRP A 86 1.62 -1.90 -9.58
N ALA A 87 1.44 -3.11 -9.06
CA ALA A 87 2.50 -3.89 -8.45
C ALA A 87 3.61 -4.27 -9.45
N ASP A 88 3.24 -4.66 -10.66
CA ASP A 88 4.18 -4.97 -11.75
C ASP A 88 5.03 -3.74 -12.11
N LEU A 89 4.41 -2.57 -12.23
CA LEU A 89 5.10 -1.32 -12.56
C LEU A 89 6.03 -0.82 -11.44
N ASN A 90 5.73 -1.17 -10.18
CA ASN A 90 6.45 -0.64 -9.01
C ASN A 90 7.36 -1.67 -8.33
N GLY A 91 7.45 -2.90 -8.83
CA GLY A 91 8.23 -3.98 -8.25
C GLY A 91 7.77 -4.31 -6.83
N VAL A 92 6.45 -4.46 -6.62
CA VAL A 92 5.83 -4.70 -5.31
C VAL A 92 5.21 -6.09 -5.27
N VAL A 93 5.51 -6.87 -4.24
CA VAL A 93 4.84 -8.13 -3.96
C VAL A 93 3.50 -7.84 -3.29
N LEU A 94 2.41 -8.37 -3.83
CA LEU A 94 1.09 -8.29 -3.20
C LEU A 94 0.89 -9.49 -2.26
N VAL A 95 0.29 -9.23 -1.10
CA VAL A 95 -0.12 -10.25 -0.15
C VAL A 95 -1.54 -9.94 0.30
N ALA A 96 -2.45 -10.92 0.29
CA ALA A 96 -3.81 -10.75 0.77
C ALA A 96 -4.27 -11.97 1.58
N PRO A 97 -4.67 -11.79 2.84
CA PRO A 97 -5.22 -12.87 3.64
C PRO A 97 -6.64 -13.23 3.21
N THR A 98 -6.97 -14.52 3.32
CA THR A 98 -8.33 -14.99 3.40
C THR A 98 -8.67 -15.12 4.88
N PHE A 99 -9.15 -14.04 5.47
CA PHE A 99 -9.59 -14.01 6.87
C PHE A 99 -11.11 -14.15 6.96
N ARG A 100 -11.54 -15.03 7.84
CA ARG A 100 -12.95 -15.24 8.16
C ARG A 100 -13.09 -15.20 9.68
N ASP A 101 -14.28 -14.85 10.13
CA ASP A 101 -14.65 -14.83 11.53
C ASP A 101 -13.98 -13.76 12.40
N ASP A 102 -14.16 -13.94 13.69
CA ASP A 102 -14.10 -12.96 14.74
C ASP A 102 -12.77 -12.25 14.90
N ALA A 103 -12.87 -10.93 14.97
CA ALA A 103 -11.76 -10.04 15.34
C ALA A 103 -10.50 -10.17 14.48
N TYR A 104 -10.59 -10.68 13.24
CA TYR A 104 -9.41 -10.78 12.36
C TYR A 104 -8.80 -9.41 12.03
N TRP A 105 -9.57 -8.35 12.19
CA TRP A 105 -9.06 -6.99 12.05
C TRP A 105 -8.23 -6.52 13.25
N GLU A 106 -8.34 -7.22 14.41
CA GLU A 106 -7.53 -6.95 15.59
C GLU A 106 -6.22 -7.77 15.55
N PRO A 107 -5.07 -7.14 15.20
CA PRO A 107 -3.83 -7.88 15.00
C PRO A 107 -3.31 -8.56 16.27
N ARG A 108 -3.68 -8.05 17.45
CA ARG A 108 -3.26 -8.61 18.74
C ARG A 108 -3.98 -9.90 19.09
N ALA A 109 -5.17 -10.13 18.53
CA ALA A 109 -5.93 -11.35 18.80
C ALA A 109 -5.24 -12.59 18.20
N TRP A 110 -5.03 -12.61 16.87
CA TRP A 110 -4.37 -13.73 16.20
C TRP A 110 -3.85 -13.37 14.79
N SER A 111 -4.55 -12.51 14.07
CA SER A 111 -4.31 -12.24 12.65
C SER A 111 -2.95 -11.57 12.40
N GLY A 112 -2.51 -10.75 13.34
CA GLY A 112 -1.21 -10.09 13.27
C GLY A 112 -0.06 -11.10 13.28
N ARG A 113 -0.08 -12.05 14.21
CA ARG A 113 0.94 -13.09 14.25
C ARG A 113 0.91 -13.94 13.00
N ALA A 114 -0.27 -14.35 12.54
CA ALA A 114 -0.42 -15.12 11.31
C ALA A 114 0.15 -14.38 10.08
N LEU A 115 -0.11 -13.06 9.97
CA LEU A 115 0.49 -12.27 8.89
C LEU A 115 2.02 -12.22 9.00
N LEU A 116 2.59 -12.00 10.18
CA LEU A 116 4.05 -11.98 10.36
C LEU A 116 4.68 -13.32 10.00
N ASP A 117 4.06 -14.44 10.34
CA ASP A 117 4.54 -15.78 9.99
C ASP A 117 4.48 -16.01 8.47
N ALA A 118 3.40 -15.59 7.80
CA ALA A 118 3.30 -15.65 6.34
C ALA A 118 4.36 -14.78 5.66
N LEU A 119 4.58 -13.56 6.14
CA LEU A 119 5.62 -12.66 5.62
C LEU A 119 7.02 -13.23 5.82
N ALA A 120 7.29 -13.92 6.93
CA ALA A 120 8.56 -14.60 7.16
C ALA A 120 8.80 -15.75 6.15
N VAL A 121 7.76 -16.53 5.82
CA VAL A 121 7.84 -17.55 4.76
C VAL A 121 8.12 -16.90 3.40
N LEU A 122 7.47 -15.80 3.05
CA LEU A 122 7.69 -15.10 1.79
C LEU A 122 9.09 -14.46 1.72
N ALA A 123 9.58 -13.91 2.83
CA ALA A 123 10.93 -13.38 2.92
C ALA A 123 12.00 -14.46 2.66
N ALA A 124 11.82 -15.63 3.29
CA ALA A 124 12.73 -16.76 3.11
C ALA A 124 12.73 -17.31 1.67
N ARG A 125 11.54 -17.39 1.05
CA ARG A 125 11.38 -17.99 -0.30
C ARG A 125 11.70 -17.03 -1.43
N PHE A 126 11.33 -15.77 -1.30
CA PHE A 126 11.30 -14.82 -2.41
C PHE A 126 12.08 -13.53 -2.14
N GLY A 127 12.80 -13.45 -1.03
CA GLY A 127 13.62 -12.27 -0.72
C GLY A 127 12.82 -10.99 -0.49
N THR A 128 11.55 -11.09 -0.04
CA THR A 128 10.74 -9.91 0.28
C THR A 128 11.26 -9.22 1.53
N SER A 129 11.12 -7.89 1.59
CA SER A 129 11.48 -7.13 2.79
C SER A 129 10.45 -7.38 3.90
N PRO A 130 10.87 -7.74 5.13
CA PRO A 130 9.98 -7.84 6.28
C PRO A 130 9.65 -6.47 6.89
N ARG A 131 10.24 -5.40 6.38
CA ARG A 131 10.08 -4.00 6.83
C ARG A 131 9.62 -3.10 5.70
N GLY A 132 9.15 -1.91 6.06
CA GLY A 132 8.67 -0.96 5.08
C GLY A 132 7.38 -1.41 4.39
N LEU A 133 6.56 -2.19 5.11
CA LEU A 133 5.28 -2.72 4.63
C LEU A 133 4.32 -1.59 4.28
N LEU A 134 3.55 -1.81 3.22
CA LEU A 134 2.43 -0.99 2.83
C LEU A 134 1.14 -1.74 3.17
N PHE A 135 0.13 -1.04 3.70
CA PHE A 135 -1.16 -1.64 4.05
C PHE A 135 -2.29 -0.90 3.36
N TYR A 136 -3.12 -1.62 2.64
CA TYR A 136 -4.35 -1.11 2.06
C TYR A 136 -5.53 -1.94 2.52
N GLY A 137 -6.64 -1.28 2.84
CA GLY A 137 -7.88 -1.96 3.14
C GLY A 137 -9.11 -1.10 2.91
N TYR A 138 -10.25 -1.76 2.67
CA TYR A 138 -11.54 -1.11 2.55
C TYR A 138 -12.59 -1.82 3.40
N SER A 139 -13.59 -1.09 3.90
CA SER A 139 -14.64 -1.61 4.79
C SER A 139 -14.03 -2.32 6.01
N ALA A 140 -14.37 -3.56 6.30
CA ALA A 140 -13.80 -4.33 7.40
C ALA A 140 -12.28 -4.54 7.24
N GLY A 141 -11.76 -4.66 6.02
CA GLY A 141 -10.31 -4.73 5.78
C GLY A 141 -9.57 -3.45 6.11
N SER A 142 -10.23 -2.29 6.03
CA SER A 142 -9.64 -1.02 6.43
C SER A 142 -9.35 -0.94 7.93
N GLN A 143 -10.08 -1.68 8.74
CA GLN A 143 -9.81 -1.84 10.17
C GLN A 143 -8.43 -2.48 10.37
N ALA A 144 -8.16 -3.60 9.72
CA ALA A 144 -6.84 -4.23 9.77
C ALA A 144 -5.74 -3.29 9.23
N ALA A 145 -6.01 -2.58 8.12
CA ALA A 145 -5.05 -1.67 7.50
C ALA A 145 -4.62 -0.49 8.39
N ASN A 146 -5.47 -0.03 9.32
CA ASN A 146 -5.11 1.00 10.29
C ASN A 146 -4.60 0.42 11.63
N LEU A 147 -5.11 -0.74 12.06
CA LEU A 147 -4.74 -1.34 13.34
C LEU A 147 -3.34 -1.96 13.31
N PHE A 148 -2.91 -2.49 12.15
CA PHE A 148 -1.57 -3.03 11.99
C PHE A 148 -0.46 -1.98 12.21
N PRO A 149 -0.49 -0.81 11.57
CA PRO A 149 0.42 0.30 11.87
C PRO A 149 0.40 0.75 13.32
N ALA A 150 -0.76 0.74 13.96
CA ALA A 150 -0.87 1.09 15.39
C ALA A 150 -0.21 0.04 16.31
N TRP A 151 -0.23 -1.23 15.90
CA TRP A 151 0.38 -2.34 16.64
C TRP A 151 1.88 -2.50 16.35
N ARG A 152 2.29 -2.42 15.06
CA ARG A 152 3.69 -2.61 14.63
C ARG A 152 4.13 -1.49 13.69
N PRO A 153 4.19 -0.24 14.20
CA PRO A 153 4.62 0.90 13.40
C PRO A 153 6.05 0.75 12.87
N ASP A 154 6.90 0.02 13.58
CA ASP A 154 8.28 -0.30 13.21
C ASP A 154 8.42 -1.10 11.91
N LEU A 155 7.38 -1.80 11.50
CA LEU A 155 7.35 -2.56 10.24
C LEU A 155 6.70 -1.78 9.08
N CYS A 156 5.95 -0.72 9.39
CA CYS A 156 5.12 -0.03 8.42
C CYS A 156 5.82 1.19 7.80
N ARG A 157 5.64 1.37 6.50
CA ARG A 157 6.04 2.57 5.78
C ARG A 157 4.85 3.49 5.54
N ALA A 158 3.74 2.93 5.12
CA ALA A 158 2.51 3.67 4.85
C ALA A 158 1.27 2.78 4.93
N TRP A 159 0.11 3.41 5.14
CA TRP A 159 -1.18 2.73 5.15
C TRP A 159 -2.28 3.58 4.51
N VAL A 160 -3.27 2.90 3.95
CA VAL A 160 -4.47 3.51 3.38
C VAL A 160 -5.70 2.78 3.91
N SER A 161 -6.65 3.52 4.45
CA SER A 161 -7.90 3.02 5.03
C SER A 161 -9.09 3.68 4.34
N HIS A 162 -9.90 2.88 3.63
CA HIS A 162 -11.09 3.36 2.93
C HIS A 162 -12.38 2.89 3.61
N ALA A 163 -13.29 3.84 3.90
CA ALA A 163 -14.62 3.58 4.49
C ALA A 163 -14.56 2.68 5.74
N CYS A 164 -13.73 3.06 6.71
CA CYS A 164 -13.43 2.28 7.91
C CYS A 164 -14.50 2.46 8.99
N GLY A 165 -14.95 1.34 9.55
CA GLY A 165 -15.96 1.32 10.63
C GLY A 165 -15.37 1.28 12.04
N VAL A 166 -14.06 1.00 12.20
CA VAL A 166 -13.39 0.95 13.51
C VAL A 166 -11.99 1.48 13.41
N PHE A 167 -11.67 2.44 14.26
CA PHE A 167 -10.33 2.95 14.45
C PHE A 167 -9.94 2.83 15.92
N HIS A 168 -8.69 2.48 16.18
CA HIS A 168 -8.08 2.63 17.50
C HIS A 168 -7.34 3.96 17.60
N GLU A 169 -7.07 4.37 18.81
CA GLU A 169 -6.26 5.57 19.04
C GLU A 169 -4.87 5.44 18.41
N PRO A 170 -4.41 6.48 17.67
CA PRO A 170 -3.09 6.46 17.08
C PRO A 170 -1.99 6.33 18.15
N SER A 171 -1.09 5.37 17.97
CA SER A 171 0.07 5.21 18.85
C SER A 171 1.16 6.24 18.55
N ALA A 172 2.00 6.55 19.54
CA ALA A 172 3.14 7.45 19.35
C ALA A 172 4.12 6.97 18.26
N GLY A 173 4.25 5.65 18.09
CA GLY A 173 5.09 5.05 17.04
C GLY A 173 4.62 5.35 15.62
N MET A 174 3.36 5.71 15.42
CA MET A 174 2.82 6.06 14.10
C MET A 174 3.29 7.41 13.57
N ARG A 175 3.98 8.25 14.35
CA ARG A 175 4.49 9.56 13.90
C ARG A 175 5.44 9.47 12.70
N GLY A 176 6.08 8.32 12.50
CA GLY A 176 6.94 8.04 11.34
C GLY A 176 6.23 7.30 10.18
N VAL A 177 4.93 7.03 10.29
CA VAL A 177 4.20 6.19 9.34
C VAL A 177 3.15 7.02 8.62
N ALA A 178 3.31 7.20 7.31
CA ALA A 178 2.40 8.00 6.51
C ALA A 178 1.03 7.31 6.34
N GLY A 179 -0.06 8.05 6.56
CA GLY A 179 -1.42 7.56 6.46
C GLY A 179 -2.26 8.31 5.41
N LEU A 180 -3.18 7.59 4.77
CA LEU A 180 -4.26 8.17 3.97
C LEU A 180 -5.58 7.56 4.42
N VAL A 181 -6.51 8.38 4.83
CA VAL A 181 -7.88 7.97 5.14
C VAL A 181 -8.81 8.52 4.07
N THR A 182 -9.68 7.68 3.55
CA THR A 182 -10.66 8.06 2.54
C THR A 182 -12.05 7.52 2.88
N CYS A 183 -13.10 8.25 2.51
CA CYS A 183 -14.48 7.79 2.70
C CYS A 183 -15.41 8.51 1.72
N GLY A 184 -16.53 7.90 1.38
CA GLY A 184 -17.64 8.61 0.74
C GLY A 184 -18.41 9.44 1.76
N ASP A 185 -18.90 10.62 1.38
CA ASP A 185 -19.66 11.48 2.30
C ASP A 185 -21.11 11.00 2.52
N ALA A 186 -21.64 10.20 1.59
CA ALA A 186 -22.93 9.53 1.78
C ALA A 186 -22.84 8.26 2.67
N ASP A 187 -21.65 7.79 3.03
CA ASP A 187 -21.43 6.78 4.08
C ASP A 187 -21.30 7.47 5.45
N ALA A 188 -22.37 8.09 5.90
CA ALA A 188 -22.38 9.04 7.01
C ALA A 188 -21.69 8.51 8.29
N ALA A 189 -21.98 7.26 8.67
CA ALA A 189 -21.43 6.66 9.89
C ALA A 189 -19.90 6.53 9.83
N ARG A 190 -19.37 6.02 8.70
CA ARG A 190 -17.92 5.85 8.53
C ARG A 190 -17.21 7.15 8.22
N TYR A 191 -17.90 8.08 7.60
CA TYR A 191 -17.40 9.44 7.38
C TYR A 191 -17.06 10.13 8.70
N VAL A 192 -18.01 10.15 9.65
CA VAL A 192 -17.81 10.77 10.97
C VAL A 192 -16.69 10.09 11.73
N LEU A 193 -16.64 8.76 11.74
CA LEU A 193 -15.55 8.01 12.39
C LEU A 193 -14.19 8.30 11.77
N SER A 194 -14.12 8.36 10.45
CA SER A 194 -12.88 8.66 9.71
C SER A 194 -12.38 10.07 10.02
N ARG A 195 -13.25 11.08 10.03
CA ARG A 195 -12.89 12.46 10.37
C ARG A 195 -12.32 12.54 11.79
N ARG A 196 -13.06 11.99 12.76
CA ARG A 196 -12.59 11.96 14.17
C ARG A 196 -11.22 11.30 14.31
N PHE A 197 -10.99 10.20 13.59
CA PHE A 197 -9.69 9.53 13.62
C PHE A 197 -8.56 10.38 13.02
N VAL A 198 -8.83 11.07 11.90
CA VAL A 198 -7.88 12.01 11.28
C VAL A 198 -7.50 13.12 12.26
N ASP A 199 -8.47 13.71 12.94
CA ASP A 199 -8.25 14.76 13.93
C ASP A 199 -7.39 14.25 15.10
N LEU A 200 -7.65 13.02 15.58
CA LEU A 200 -6.81 12.37 16.61
C LEU A 200 -5.39 12.10 16.12
N CYS A 201 -5.20 11.68 14.87
CA CYS A 201 -3.89 11.51 14.26
C CYS A 201 -3.10 12.82 14.26
N ARG A 202 -3.71 13.90 13.81
CA ARG A 202 -3.10 15.23 13.73
C ARG A 202 -2.73 15.77 15.10
N ALA A 203 -3.64 15.67 16.08
CA ALA A 203 -3.38 16.06 17.47
C ALA A 203 -2.18 15.32 18.09
N ARG A 204 -1.87 14.09 17.62
CA ARG A 204 -0.73 13.29 18.05
C ARG A 204 0.51 13.40 17.16
N GLY A 205 0.47 14.24 16.13
CA GLY A 205 1.57 14.42 15.17
C GLY A 205 1.79 13.25 14.23
N VAL A 206 0.75 12.42 14.00
CA VAL A 206 0.78 11.35 12.99
C VAL A 206 0.47 11.95 11.62
N PRO A 207 1.34 11.79 10.61
CA PRO A 207 1.13 12.37 9.28
C PRO A 207 0.02 11.62 8.55
N VAL A 208 -1.14 12.24 8.42
CA VAL A 208 -2.31 11.67 7.78
C VAL A 208 -2.93 12.64 6.77
N ALA A 209 -3.21 12.15 5.56
CA ALA A 209 -4.02 12.82 4.56
C ALA A 209 -5.47 12.33 4.66
N TRP A 210 -6.43 13.24 4.45
CA TRP A 210 -7.85 12.93 4.43
C TRP A 210 -8.49 13.36 3.13
N ARG A 211 -9.19 12.42 2.48
CA ARG A 211 -9.96 12.72 1.27
C ARG A 211 -11.36 12.11 1.33
N SER A 212 -12.39 12.94 1.20
CA SER A 212 -13.77 12.48 0.98
C SER A 212 -14.13 12.48 -0.51
N PHE A 213 -15.10 11.66 -0.86
CA PHE A 213 -15.65 11.56 -2.21
C PHE A 213 -17.14 11.90 -2.17
N PRO A 214 -17.62 12.90 -2.92
CA PRO A 214 -18.99 13.37 -2.84
C PRO A 214 -19.99 12.33 -3.35
N ASN A 215 -21.14 12.25 -2.68
CA ASN A 215 -22.27 11.38 -3.02
C ASN A 215 -21.94 9.88 -3.13
N ARG A 216 -20.89 9.41 -2.43
CA ARG A 216 -20.49 7.99 -2.42
C ARG A 216 -20.98 7.32 -1.16
N PRO A 217 -21.85 6.29 -1.26
CA PRO A 217 -22.27 5.46 -0.15
C PRO A 217 -21.18 4.46 0.26
N HIS A 218 -21.51 3.58 1.21
CA HIS A 218 -20.64 2.46 1.58
C HIS A 218 -20.62 1.40 0.48
N ASP A 219 -19.57 1.37 -0.31
CA ASP A 219 -19.40 0.46 -1.43
C ASP A 219 -17.92 0.08 -1.65
N VAL A 220 -17.68 -0.75 -2.66
CA VAL A 220 -16.33 -1.06 -3.14
C VAL A 220 -15.64 0.24 -3.61
N PRO A 221 -14.38 0.45 -3.25
CA PRO A 221 -13.65 1.66 -3.65
C PRO A 221 -13.64 1.87 -5.15
N GLU A 222 -14.03 3.05 -5.58
CA GLU A 222 -14.04 3.43 -6.99
C GLU A 222 -12.64 3.77 -7.54
N ALA A 223 -12.56 3.93 -8.86
CA ALA A 223 -11.30 4.18 -9.56
C ALA A 223 -10.55 5.41 -9.06
N SER A 224 -11.26 6.49 -8.66
CA SER A 224 -10.66 7.71 -8.12
C SER A 224 -10.01 7.48 -6.74
N ALA A 225 -10.68 6.77 -5.83
CA ALA A 225 -10.14 6.43 -4.52
C ALA A 225 -8.92 5.49 -4.65
N LEU A 226 -9.01 4.49 -5.53
CA LEU A 226 -7.92 3.57 -5.83
C LEU A 226 -6.74 4.26 -6.52
N GLY A 227 -7.01 5.19 -7.44
CA GLY A 227 -6.00 6.01 -8.10
C GLY A 227 -5.21 6.85 -7.09
N LEU A 228 -5.92 7.51 -6.18
CA LEU A 228 -5.31 8.29 -5.11
C LEU A 228 -4.47 7.42 -4.17
N ALA A 229 -4.97 6.24 -3.76
CA ALA A 229 -4.24 5.31 -2.90
C ALA A 229 -2.93 4.81 -3.56
N ARG A 230 -2.98 4.44 -4.84
CA ARG A 230 -1.79 4.03 -5.62
C ARG A 230 -0.76 5.14 -5.73
N ALA A 231 -1.20 6.36 -6.04
CA ALA A 231 -0.32 7.52 -6.13
C ALA A 231 0.29 7.86 -4.75
N PHE A 232 -0.49 7.75 -3.67
CA PHE A 232 0.00 7.94 -2.31
C PHE A 232 1.12 6.95 -1.96
N PHE A 233 0.93 5.66 -2.21
CA PHE A 233 1.99 4.68 -1.98
C PHE A 233 3.23 4.93 -2.84
N GLY A 234 3.06 5.29 -4.11
CA GLY A 234 4.17 5.66 -4.98
C GLY A 234 4.96 6.86 -4.44
N ALA A 235 4.24 7.90 -3.98
CA ALA A 235 4.83 9.10 -3.42
C ALA A 235 5.61 8.82 -2.12
N VAL A 236 5.02 8.08 -1.18
CA VAL A 236 5.70 7.71 0.08
C VAL A 236 6.88 6.77 -0.17
N ALA A 237 6.75 5.87 -1.15
CA ALA A 237 7.81 4.92 -1.49
C ALA A 237 9.05 5.60 -2.09
N SER A 238 8.89 6.74 -2.77
CA SER A 238 10.03 7.51 -3.29
C SER A 238 10.92 8.13 -2.20
N GLY A 239 10.41 8.19 -0.95
CA GLY A 239 11.14 8.79 0.18
C GLY A 239 11.28 10.30 0.08
N ALA A 240 10.60 10.95 -0.88
CA ALA A 240 10.63 12.39 -1.04
C ALA A 240 10.06 13.09 0.21
N PRO A 241 10.63 14.21 0.63
CA PRO A 241 10.03 15.02 1.68
C PRO A 241 8.66 15.53 1.24
N CYS A 242 7.77 15.83 2.19
CA CYS A 242 6.47 16.40 1.88
C CYS A 242 6.64 17.79 1.25
N ALA A 243 6.42 17.86 -0.07
CA ALA A 243 6.62 19.08 -0.85
C ALA A 243 5.32 19.89 -1.06
N CYS A 244 4.15 19.22 -0.92
CA CYS A 244 2.85 19.81 -1.21
C CYS A 244 1.86 19.50 -0.09
N TRP A 245 0.90 20.40 0.11
CA TRP A 245 -0.14 20.25 1.12
C TRP A 245 -1.52 20.44 0.49
N GLY A 246 -2.41 19.51 0.79
CA GLY A 246 -3.82 19.59 0.44
C GLY A 246 -4.64 20.16 1.58
N GLU A 247 -5.66 20.92 1.24
CA GLU A 247 -6.65 21.38 2.19
C GLU A 247 -7.86 20.45 2.16
N ASP A 248 -8.24 19.93 3.30
CA ASP A 248 -9.39 19.05 3.43
C ASP A 248 -10.68 19.74 2.99
N GLY A 249 -11.54 19.00 2.30
CA GLY A 249 -12.86 19.47 1.90
C GLY A 249 -12.89 20.45 0.72
N THR A 250 -11.79 21.15 0.44
CA THR A 250 -11.72 22.11 -0.68
C THR A 250 -10.92 21.59 -1.86
N TRP A 251 -10.11 20.55 -1.65
CA TRP A 251 -9.19 19.93 -2.62
C TRP A 251 -8.17 20.90 -3.21
N ARG A 252 -7.99 22.05 -2.60
CA ARG A 252 -6.93 22.99 -2.96
C ARG A 252 -5.58 22.43 -2.55
N VAL A 253 -4.55 22.78 -3.31
CA VAL A 253 -3.15 22.52 -2.95
C VAL A 253 -2.50 23.86 -2.75
N LEU A 254 -2.04 24.10 -1.55
CA LEU A 254 -1.51 25.38 -1.09
C LEU A 254 -0.16 25.17 -0.39
N GLU A 255 0.51 26.25 -0.08
CA GLU A 255 1.61 26.28 0.86
C GLU A 255 1.12 25.89 2.26
N ARG A 256 1.94 25.21 3.01
CA ARG A 256 1.56 24.66 4.32
C ARG A 256 0.98 25.72 5.27
N GLU A 257 1.58 26.90 5.30
CA GLU A 257 1.26 28.00 6.20
C GLU A 257 -0.10 28.64 5.89
N ARG A 258 -0.59 28.44 4.66
CA ARG A 258 -1.89 28.96 4.17
C ARG A 258 -3.07 28.04 4.49
N ILE A 259 -2.82 26.88 5.07
CA ILE A 259 -3.85 25.91 5.46
C ILE A 259 -3.89 25.84 6.98
N ASP A 260 -5.08 25.91 7.54
CA ASP A 260 -5.26 25.70 8.97
C ASP A 260 -4.72 24.32 9.40
N PRO A 261 -3.95 24.21 10.48
CA PRO A 261 -3.34 22.94 10.92
C PRO A 261 -4.30 21.74 10.97
N GLU A 262 -5.55 21.96 11.34
CA GLU A 262 -6.57 20.92 11.42
C GLU A 262 -7.05 20.39 10.07
N TYR A 263 -6.79 21.12 8.95
CA TYR A 263 -7.20 20.72 7.59
C TYR A 263 -6.01 20.35 6.69
N ARG A 264 -4.80 20.20 7.24
CA ARG A 264 -3.59 19.91 6.47
C ARG A 264 -3.46 18.43 6.12
N SER A 265 -3.39 18.14 4.82
CA SER A 265 -3.10 16.81 4.29
C SER A 265 -1.75 16.80 3.55
N PRO A 266 -0.76 16.00 4.01
CA PRO A 266 0.54 15.90 3.33
C PRO A 266 0.41 15.15 2.00
N LEU A 267 0.93 15.71 0.90
CA LEU A 267 0.78 15.15 -0.43
C LEU A 267 2.08 14.64 -1.05
N TYR A 268 3.20 14.78 -0.41
CA TYR A 268 4.52 14.21 -0.74
C TYR A 268 5.08 14.52 -2.15
N THR A 269 4.26 14.47 -3.23
CA THR A 269 4.73 14.70 -4.61
C THR A 269 3.76 15.56 -5.43
N PRO A 270 4.23 16.26 -6.48
CA PRO A 270 3.38 17.00 -7.41
C PRO A 270 2.33 16.12 -8.10
N ALA A 271 2.68 14.87 -8.43
CA ALA A 271 1.76 13.93 -9.07
C ALA A 271 0.57 13.57 -8.15
N LEU A 272 0.84 13.37 -6.84
CA LEU A 272 -0.24 13.16 -5.87
C LEU A 272 -1.08 14.43 -5.68
N ALA A 273 -0.44 15.61 -5.68
CA ALA A 273 -1.11 16.89 -5.58
C ALA A 273 -2.05 17.16 -6.79
N GLU A 274 -1.65 16.73 -7.97
CA GLU A 274 -2.49 16.83 -9.17
C GLU A 274 -3.75 15.96 -9.07
N LEU A 275 -3.61 14.72 -8.58
CA LEU A 275 -4.76 13.84 -8.32
C LEU A 275 -5.65 14.38 -7.18
N TRP A 276 -5.04 15.05 -6.20
CA TRP A 276 -5.78 15.68 -5.11
C TRP A 276 -6.73 16.79 -5.60
N ARG A 277 -6.32 17.57 -6.57
CA ARG A 277 -7.10 18.69 -7.14
C ARG A 277 -8.30 18.26 -7.98
N ARG A 278 -8.35 17.03 -8.44
CA ARG A 278 -9.43 16.57 -9.32
C ARG A 278 -10.73 16.43 -8.54
N PRO A 279 -11.73 17.29 -8.78
CA PRO A 279 -13.06 17.13 -8.23
C PRO A 279 -13.72 15.90 -8.88
N ARG A 280 -14.41 15.07 -8.11
CA ARG A 280 -15.36 14.08 -8.65
C ARG A 280 -16.47 13.82 -7.65
#